data_6406529d02b0a99ff187a2f427715df7
#
_entry.id   6406529d02b0a99ff187a2f427715df7
#
_cell.length_a   1.000
_cell.length_b   1.000
_cell.length_c   1.000
_cell.angle_alpha   90.00
_cell.angle_beta   90.00
_cell.angle_gamma   90.00
#
_symmetry.space_group_name_H-M   'P 1'
#
loop_
_entity.id
_entity.type
_entity.pdbx_description
1 polymer ?
#
loop_
_entity_poly.entity_id
_entity_poly.type
_entity_poly.pdbx_seq_one_letter_code
_entity_poly.pdbx_strand_id
1 'polypeptide(L)'
;MTKGDIPLHIMLDERNYVEKPLLDQLAGLGWEIIDLDRKQHPADSYRQSFTQVVMLPVLREQLRIVNPWLAQDQVEEVVKRLTESFPGTDLIENNRYVFNMLLENTSVSENRETGERSPTVRLIDFACRESNRFIAVCQFKVRVLGTEHHIVPDIVLFLNGLPIVV
;
A
#
# COMPACT_ATOMS: atom_id res chain seq x y z
N MET A 1 -27.83 -14.39 -29.43
CA MET A 1 -27.89 -14.32 -27.94
C MET A 1 -27.34 -12.97 -27.54
N THR A 2 -28.20 -12.04 -27.20
CA THR A 2 -27.88 -10.68 -26.76
C THR A 2 -27.27 -10.73 -25.36
N LYS A 3 -26.07 -10.15 -25.19
CA LYS A 3 -25.50 -9.85 -23.88
C LYS A 3 -26.53 -9.01 -23.13
N GLY A 4 -27.10 -9.56 -22.06
CA GLY A 4 -28.01 -8.83 -21.19
C GLY A 4 -27.28 -7.67 -20.56
N ASP A 5 -27.74 -6.45 -20.88
CA ASP A 5 -27.33 -5.24 -20.17
C ASP A 5 -27.72 -5.40 -18.69
N ILE A 6 -26.74 -5.49 -17.80
CA ILE A 6 -26.99 -5.44 -16.37
C ILE A 6 -27.57 -4.04 -16.10
N PRO A 7 -28.76 -3.91 -15.53
CA PRO A 7 -29.39 -2.61 -15.31
C PRO A 7 -28.54 -1.70 -14.46
N LEU A 8 -28.39 -0.44 -14.85
CA LEU A 8 -27.55 0.56 -14.16
C LEU A 8 -27.86 0.72 -12.67
N HIS A 9 -29.10 0.41 -12.24
CA HIS A 9 -29.52 0.47 -10.84
C HIS A 9 -28.87 -0.62 -9.98
N ILE A 10 -28.48 -1.78 -10.54
CA ILE A 10 -27.80 -2.84 -9.77
C ILE A 10 -26.35 -2.42 -9.46
N MET A 11 -25.66 -1.73 -10.38
CA MET A 11 -24.31 -1.17 -10.11
C MET A 11 -24.35 -0.05 -9.05
N LEU A 12 -25.42 0.74 -9.00
CA LEU A 12 -25.62 1.76 -7.96
C LEU A 12 -25.89 1.14 -6.59
N ASP A 13 -26.54 -0.03 -6.56
CA ASP A 13 -26.85 -0.73 -5.33
C ASP A 13 -25.59 -1.33 -4.67
N GLU A 14 -24.66 -1.91 -5.41
CA GLU A 14 -23.44 -2.51 -4.85
C GLU A 14 -22.57 -1.46 -4.15
N ARG A 15 -22.35 -0.30 -4.77
CA ARG A 15 -21.61 0.80 -4.15
C ARG A 15 -22.30 1.32 -2.88
N ASN A 16 -23.61 1.45 -2.89
CA ASN A 16 -24.37 1.97 -1.75
C ASN A 16 -24.56 0.96 -0.63
N TYR A 17 -24.68 -0.35 -0.95
CA TYR A 17 -25.01 -1.38 0.04
C TYR A 17 -23.81 -2.19 0.52
N VAL A 18 -22.68 -2.21 -0.21
CA VAL A 18 -21.49 -2.96 0.14
C VAL A 18 -20.29 -2.06 0.39
N GLU A 19 -19.85 -1.28 -0.63
CA GLU A 19 -18.64 -0.48 -0.53
C GLU A 19 -18.76 0.62 0.52
N LYS A 20 -19.80 1.46 0.44
CA LYS A 20 -19.98 2.60 1.33
C LYS A 20 -20.10 2.21 2.81
N PRO A 21 -20.92 1.21 3.21
CA PRO A 21 -20.95 0.75 4.59
C PRO A 21 -19.60 0.25 5.12
N LEU A 22 -18.81 -0.43 4.27
CA LEU A 22 -17.45 -0.85 4.63
C LEU A 22 -16.54 0.36 4.88
N LEU A 23 -16.58 1.36 3.98
CA LEU A 23 -15.78 2.57 4.12
C LEU A 23 -16.16 3.38 5.35
N ASP A 24 -17.46 3.49 5.65
CA ASP A 24 -17.96 4.16 6.85
C ASP A 24 -17.46 3.44 8.13
N GLN A 25 -17.44 2.11 8.15
CA GLN A 25 -16.86 1.33 9.25
C GLN A 25 -15.34 1.56 9.37
N LEU A 26 -14.60 1.53 8.26
CA LEU A 26 -13.16 1.79 8.27
C LEU A 26 -12.86 3.21 8.77
N ALA A 27 -13.61 4.22 8.31
CA ALA A 27 -13.48 5.58 8.81
C ALA A 27 -13.74 5.67 10.32
N GLY A 28 -14.76 4.97 10.82
CA GLY A 28 -15.05 4.85 12.25
C GLY A 28 -13.94 4.18 13.06
N LEU A 29 -13.11 3.36 12.42
CA LEU A 29 -11.92 2.73 13.00
C LEU A 29 -10.65 3.59 12.86
N GLY A 30 -10.75 4.80 12.31
CA GLY A 30 -9.63 5.73 12.16
C GLY A 30 -8.82 5.53 10.87
N TRP A 31 -9.38 4.87 9.85
CA TRP A 31 -8.76 4.80 8.53
C TRP A 31 -8.97 6.11 7.77
N GLU A 32 -7.95 6.56 7.06
CA GLU A 32 -8.07 7.60 6.05
C GLU A 32 -8.76 7.01 4.82
N ILE A 33 -9.84 7.64 4.36
CA ILE A 33 -10.58 7.19 3.17
C ILE A 33 -10.24 8.12 2.00
N ILE A 34 -9.77 7.52 0.91
CA ILE A 34 -9.51 8.20 -0.37
C ILE A 34 -10.48 7.63 -1.40
N ASP A 35 -11.51 8.40 -1.73
CA ASP A 35 -12.49 8.02 -2.76
C ASP A 35 -12.08 8.65 -4.10
N LEU A 36 -11.57 7.82 -5.00
CA LEU A 36 -11.09 8.24 -6.33
C LEU A 36 -12.20 8.10 -7.38
N ASP A 37 -12.12 8.91 -8.41
CA ASP A 37 -13.02 8.86 -9.55
C ASP A 37 -12.30 8.43 -10.84
N ARG A 38 -13.02 8.40 -11.96
CA ARG A 38 -12.48 8.03 -13.28
C ARG A 38 -11.41 9.01 -13.80
N LYS A 39 -11.41 10.26 -13.31
CA LYS A 39 -10.48 11.34 -13.70
C LYS A 39 -9.29 11.47 -12.74
N GLN A 40 -9.09 10.47 -11.87
CA GLN A 40 -8.03 10.44 -10.88
C GLN A 40 -6.63 10.67 -11.48
N HIS A 41 -5.81 11.36 -10.74
CA HIS A 41 -4.37 11.48 -10.98
C HIS A 41 -3.59 10.58 -10.00
N PRO A 42 -2.40 10.08 -10.35
CA PRO A 42 -1.59 9.28 -9.42
C PRO A 42 -1.35 9.98 -8.08
N ALA A 43 -1.17 11.29 -8.09
CA ALA A 43 -0.94 12.11 -6.88
C ALA A 43 -2.11 12.06 -5.88
N ASP A 44 -3.34 11.84 -6.34
CA ASP A 44 -4.53 11.76 -5.49
C ASP A 44 -4.47 10.57 -4.51
N SER A 45 -3.60 9.60 -4.78
CA SER A 45 -3.31 8.44 -3.93
C SER A 45 -1.82 8.33 -3.58
N TYR A 46 -1.14 9.45 -3.36
CA TYR A 46 0.27 9.52 -2.95
C TYR A 46 1.25 8.79 -3.88
N ARG A 47 0.94 8.70 -5.19
CA ARG A 47 1.76 8.03 -6.21
C ARG A 47 2.26 9.01 -7.27
N GLN A 48 3.33 8.65 -7.97
CA GLN A 48 3.86 9.43 -9.11
C GLN A 48 3.36 8.90 -10.45
N SER A 49 2.97 7.62 -10.51
CA SER A 49 2.43 6.99 -11.72
C SER A 49 1.43 5.89 -11.38
N PHE A 50 0.59 5.50 -12.35
CA PHE A 50 -0.33 4.37 -12.18
C PHE A 50 0.37 3.00 -12.21
N THR A 51 1.66 2.92 -12.52
CA THR A 51 2.45 1.68 -12.40
C THR A 51 2.93 1.44 -10.95
N GLN A 52 2.90 2.47 -10.10
CA GLN A 52 3.22 2.32 -8.69
C GLN A 52 2.05 1.75 -7.92
N VAL A 53 2.28 0.67 -7.18
CA VAL A 53 1.31 0.08 -6.25
C VAL A 53 1.58 0.48 -4.80
N VAL A 54 2.79 0.96 -4.49
CA VAL A 54 3.21 1.41 -3.16
C VAL A 54 3.14 2.93 -3.07
N MET A 55 2.64 3.45 -1.97
CA MET A 55 2.61 4.88 -1.68
C MET A 55 3.97 5.31 -1.09
N LEU A 56 4.97 5.54 -1.94
CA LEU A 56 6.36 5.79 -1.52
C LEU A 56 6.52 6.95 -0.53
N PRO A 57 5.85 8.11 -0.68
CA PRO A 57 5.95 9.20 0.30
C PRO A 57 5.47 8.77 1.69
N VAL A 58 4.34 8.05 1.74
CA VAL A 58 3.77 7.53 3.00
C VAL A 58 4.71 6.51 3.62
N LEU A 59 5.23 5.56 2.83
CA LEU A 59 6.16 4.54 3.32
C LEU A 59 7.43 5.17 3.93
N ARG A 60 8.02 6.16 3.26
CA ARG A 60 9.21 6.86 3.76
C ARG A 60 8.95 7.59 5.08
N GLU A 61 7.83 8.27 5.17
CA GLU A 61 7.40 8.97 6.38
C GLU A 61 7.20 7.98 7.54
N GLN A 62 6.47 6.90 7.30
CA GLN A 62 6.15 5.91 8.32
C GLN A 62 7.39 5.12 8.79
N LEU A 63 8.32 4.80 7.89
CA LEU A 63 9.60 4.19 8.29
C LEU A 63 10.37 5.04 9.30
N ARG A 64 10.35 6.38 9.16
CA ARG A 64 11.00 7.29 10.12
C ARG A 64 10.23 7.41 11.43
N ILE A 65 8.88 7.39 11.38
CA ILE A 65 8.05 7.45 12.58
C ILE A 65 8.26 6.20 13.43
N VAL A 66 8.23 5.02 12.80
CA VAL A 66 8.37 3.73 13.49
C VAL A 66 9.82 3.46 13.90
N ASN A 67 10.81 4.02 13.18
CA ASN A 67 12.24 3.86 13.44
C ASN A 67 12.94 5.24 13.43
N PRO A 68 12.81 6.05 14.48
CA PRO A 68 13.35 7.44 14.50
C PRO A 68 14.85 7.54 14.28
N TRP A 69 15.60 6.48 14.60
CA TRP A 69 17.06 6.36 14.48
C TRP A 69 17.53 6.11 13.02
N LEU A 70 16.61 5.80 12.11
CA LEU A 70 16.95 5.38 10.75
C LEU A 70 17.40 6.59 9.90
N ALA A 71 18.62 6.54 9.38
CA ALA A 71 19.16 7.59 8.53
C ALA A 71 18.45 7.60 7.16
N GLN A 72 18.48 8.75 6.47
CA GLN A 72 17.77 8.95 5.20
C GLN A 72 18.14 7.91 4.12
N ASP A 73 19.43 7.62 3.95
CA ASP A 73 19.92 6.64 2.99
C ASP A 73 19.51 5.20 3.34
N GLN A 74 19.41 4.91 4.63
CA GLN A 74 18.90 3.61 5.12
C GLN A 74 17.39 3.47 4.89
N VAL A 75 16.62 4.56 5.00
CA VAL A 75 15.20 4.57 4.58
C VAL A 75 15.08 4.21 3.10
N GLU A 76 15.88 4.83 2.23
CA GLU A 76 15.85 4.52 0.79
C GLU A 76 16.31 3.08 0.49
N GLU A 77 17.26 2.55 1.25
CA GLU A 77 17.68 1.14 1.13
C GLU A 77 16.50 0.19 1.44
N VAL A 78 15.77 0.44 2.51
CA VAL A 78 14.59 -0.37 2.90
C VAL A 78 13.48 -0.23 1.87
N VAL A 79 13.17 1.01 1.43
CA VAL A 79 12.17 1.27 0.38
C VAL A 79 12.52 0.52 -0.90
N LYS A 80 13.77 0.55 -1.32
CA LYS A 80 14.27 -0.15 -2.50
C LYS A 80 14.03 -1.66 -2.38
N ARG A 81 14.39 -2.28 -1.27
CA ARG A 81 14.16 -3.72 -1.03
C ARG A 81 12.68 -4.11 -1.10
N LEU A 82 11.77 -3.23 -0.64
CA LEU A 82 10.33 -3.48 -0.64
C LEU A 82 9.67 -3.30 -2.01
N THR A 83 10.30 -2.56 -2.92
CA THR A 83 9.70 -2.16 -4.20
C THR A 83 10.39 -2.75 -5.42
N GLU A 84 11.59 -3.31 -5.27
CA GLU A 84 12.30 -3.98 -6.35
C GLU A 84 11.77 -5.42 -6.53
N SER A 85 11.41 -5.75 -7.77
CA SER A 85 11.16 -7.13 -8.16
C SER A 85 12.50 -7.81 -8.40
N PHE A 86 12.69 -9.01 -7.84
CA PHE A 86 13.90 -9.80 -8.09
C PHE A 86 13.82 -10.43 -9.48
N PRO A 87 14.80 -10.20 -10.37
CA PRO A 87 14.84 -10.85 -11.67
C PRO A 87 14.88 -12.37 -11.52
N GLY A 88 14.00 -13.09 -12.23
CA GLY A 88 13.96 -14.55 -12.24
C GLY A 88 13.07 -15.18 -11.15
N THR A 89 12.46 -14.40 -10.26
CA THR A 89 11.44 -14.87 -9.34
C THR A 89 10.03 -14.62 -9.89
N ASP A 90 9.10 -15.51 -9.60
CA ASP A 90 7.71 -15.28 -9.95
C ASP A 90 7.03 -14.28 -8.98
N LEU A 91 5.82 -13.82 -9.33
CA LEU A 91 5.07 -12.86 -8.53
C LEU A 91 4.71 -13.42 -7.15
N ILE A 92 4.53 -14.73 -7.03
CA ILE A 92 4.17 -15.40 -5.77
C ILE A 92 5.37 -15.37 -4.82
N GLU A 93 6.56 -15.64 -5.33
CA GLU A 93 7.81 -15.60 -4.54
C GLU A 93 8.12 -14.17 -4.09
N ASN A 94 7.95 -13.16 -4.97
CA ASN A 94 8.12 -11.76 -4.61
C ASN A 94 7.12 -11.34 -3.53
N ASN A 95 5.85 -11.70 -3.66
CA ASN A 95 4.83 -11.41 -2.65
C ASN A 95 5.13 -12.09 -1.31
N ARG A 96 5.58 -13.35 -1.34
CA ARG A 96 6.01 -14.07 -0.12
C ARG A 96 7.18 -13.37 0.56
N TYR A 97 8.16 -12.91 -0.20
CA TYR A 97 9.31 -12.19 0.33
C TYR A 97 8.88 -10.90 1.05
N VAL A 98 8.06 -10.06 0.39
CA VAL A 98 7.53 -8.83 1.00
C VAL A 98 6.68 -9.15 2.24
N PHE A 99 5.83 -10.17 2.17
CA PHE A 99 5.00 -10.61 3.29
C PHE A 99 5.85 -11.05 4.50
N ASN A 100 6.92 -11.80 4.28
CA ASN A 100 7.84 -12.18 5.34
C ASN A 100 8.53 -10.96 5.95
N MET A 101 8.96 -9.99 5.14
CA MET A 101 9.51 -8.74 5.66
C MET A 101 8.52 -7.96 6.52
N LEU A 102 7.22 -8.00 6.20
CA LEU A 102 6.17 -7.36 7.01
C LEU A 102 6.02 -8.03 8.39
N LEU A 103 6.14 -9.36 8.47
CA LEU A 103 5.97 -10.12 9.69
C LEU A 103 7.25 -10.22 10.53
N GLU A 104 8.39 -10.47 9.88
CA GLU A 104 9.67 -10.74 10.53
C GLU A 104 10.55 -9.50 10.65
N ASN A 105 10.10 -8.38 10.08
CA ASN A 105 10.86 -7.15 9.92
C ASN A 105 12.07 -7.31 8.98
N THR A 106 12.85 -6.25 8.82
CA THR A 106 14.09 -6.24 8.05
C THR A 106 15.21 -5.65 8.91
N SER A 107 16.43 -5.59 8.39
CA SER A 107 17.55 -4.98 9.09
C SER A 107 18.37 -4.10 8.14
N VAL A 108 19.11 -3.16 8.68
CA VAL A 108 20.16 -2.41 7.97
C VAL A 108 21.51 -2.74 8.57
N SER A 109 22.59 -2.31 7.92
CA SER A 109 23.97 -2.69 8.31
C SER A 109 24.31 -2.31 9.75
N GLU A 110 23.91 -1.11 10.18
CA GLU A 110 24.19 -0.60 11.52
C GLU A 110 23.19 0.49 11.93
N ASN A 111 23.02 0.66 13.24
CA ASN A 111 22.44 1.86 13.83
C ASN A 111 23.57 2.89 14.03
N ARG A 112 23.54 4.00 13.31
CA ARG A 112 24.60 5.02 13.32
C ARG A 112 24.68 5.81 14.62
N GLU A 113 23.61 5.80 15.43
CA GLU A 113 23.58 6.48 16.72
C GLU A 113 24.21 5.62 17.81
N THR A 114 23.96 4.31 17.81
CA THR A 114 24.39 3.39 18.85
C THR A 114 25.57 2.49 18.47
N GLY A 115 25.87 2.36 17.17
CA GLY A 115 26.85 1.42 16.64
C GLY A 115 26.39 -0.05 16.63
N GLU A 116 25.12 -0.32 16.94
CA GLU A 116 24.56 -1.67 16.89
C GLU A 116 24.60 -2.22 15.46
N ARG A 117 25.10 -3.43 15.30
CA ARG A 117 25.16 -4.12 13.98
C ARG A 117 23.86 -4.85 13.68
N SER A 118 23.42 -4.75 12.44
CA SER A 118 22.20 -5.38 11.93
C SER A 118 20.95 -5.09 12.80
N PRO A 119 20.69 -3.81 13.18
CA PRO A 119 19.52 -3.47 13.97
C PRO A 119 18.24 -3.78 13.18
N THR A 120 17.20 -4.19 13.90
CA THR A 120 15.91 -4.49 13.33
C THR A 120 15.19 -3.22 12.91
N VAL A 121 14.74 -3.16 11.63
CA VAL A 121 13.87 -2.10 11.11
C VAL A 121 12.43 -2.62 11.08
N ARG A 122 11.57 -1.99 11.85
CA ARG A 122 10.13 -2.33 11.89
C ARG A 122 9.41 -1.64 10.75
N LEU A 123 8.64 -2.40 9.98
CA LEU A 123 7.77 -1.88 8.92
C LEU A 123 6.38 -1.51 9.47
N ILE A 124 5.97 -2.21 10.53
CA ILE A 124 4.71 -2.04 11.25
C ILE A 124 5.02 -1.97 12.74
N ASP A 125 4.41 -1.03 13.45
CA ASP A 125 4.44 -1.02 14.91
C ASP A 125 3.24 -1.77 15.46
N PHE A 126 3.43 -3.05 15.82
CA PHE A 126 2.37 -3.87 16.39
C PHE A 126 2.05 -3.52 17.86
N ALA A 127 2.95 -2.80 18.53
CA ALA A 127 2.75 -2.40 19.93
C ALA A 127 1.96 -1.09 20.05
N CYS A 128 2.12 -0.18 19.07
CA CYS A 128 1.44 1.11 19.07
C CYS A 128 0.72 1.30 17.73
N ARG A 129 -0.61 1.10 17.74
CA ARG A 129 -1.44 1.22 16.54
C ARG A 129 -1.36 2.62 15.92
N GLU A 130 -1.31 3.64 16.78
CA GLU A 130 -1.32 5.06 16.41
C GLU A 130 -0.05 5.49 15.67
N SER A 131 1.04 4.72 15.80
CA SER A 131 2.27 4.93 15.05
C SER A 131 2.16 4.48 13.59
N ASN A 132 1.07 3.79 13.22
CA ASN A 132 0.85 3.32 11.86
C ASN A 132 -0.20 4.17 11.15
N ARG A 133 -0.10 4.25 9.83
CA ARG A 133 -1.06 4.93 8.97
C ARG A 133 -1.87 3.92 8.17
N PHE A 134 -3.19 3.97 8.35
CA PHE A 134 -4.17 3.10 7.70
C PHE A 134 -4.92 3.90 6.64
N ILE A 135 -4.88 3.47 5.39
CA ILE A 135 -5.50 4.16 4.26
C ILE A 135 -6.35 3.16 3.47
N ALA A 136 -7.61 3.48 3.22
CA ALA A 136 -8.47 2.74 2.30
C ALA A 136 -8.70 3.58 1.04
N VAL A 137 -8.38 3.04 -0.12
CA VAL A 137 -8.53 3.73 -1.41
C VAL A 137 -9.59 3.03 -2.23
N CYS A 138 -10.60 3.78 -2.65
CA CYS A 138 -11.62 3.31 -3.57
C CYS A 138 -11.20 3.58 -5.01
N GLN A 139 -11.55 2.67 -5.91
CA GLN A 139 -11.32 2.78 -7.36
C GLN A 139 -9.83 3.00 -7.69
N PHE A 140 -8.97 2.21 -7.06
CA PHE A 140 -7.52 2.33 -7.16
C PHE A 140 -7.00 1.89 -8.52
N LYS A 141 -6.80 2.83 -9.45
CA LYS A 141 -6.35 2.55 -10.81
C LYS A 141 -4.88 2.15 -10.86
N VAL A 142 -4.60 0.97 -11.44
CA VAL A 142 -3.24 0.45 -11.64
C VAL A 142 -3.04 0.11 -13.12
N ARG A 143 -1.94 0.54 -13.71
CA ARG A 143 -1.55 0.16 -15.06
C ARG A 143 -0.76 -1.14 -15.03
N VAL A 144 -1.19 -2.12 -15.81
CA VAL A 144 -0.48 -3.40 -15.95
C VAL A 144 0.85 -3.17 -16.67
N LEU A 145 1.95 -3.62 -16.05
CA LEU A 145 3.29 -3.44 -16.60
C LEU A 145 3.40 -4.03 -18.01
N GLY A 146 4.04 -3.28 -18.91
CA GLY A 146 4.23 -3.68 -20.31
C GLY A 146 2.98 -3.55 -21.19
N THR A 147 1.88 -2.99 -20.69
CA THR A 147 0.64 -2.78 -21.45
C THR A 147 0.06 -1.38 -21.23
N GLU A 148 -0.92 -1.01 -22.05
CA GLU A 148 -1.75 0.19 -21.82
C GLU A 148 -3.04 -0.13 -21.02
N HIS A 149 -3.20 -1.38 -20.58
CA HIS A 149 -4.37 -1.79 -19.81
C HIS A 149 -4.24 -1.35 -18.35
N HIS A 150 -5.40 -1.03 -17.78
CA HIS A 150 -5.55 -0.67 -16.37
C HIS A 150 -6.51 -1.66 -15.71
N ILE A 151 -6.21 -1.99 -14.47
CA ILE A 151 -7.15 -2.62 -13.54
C ILE A 151 -7.55 -1.56 -12.51
N VAL A 152 -8.78 -1.66 -12.02
CA VAL A 152 -9.32 -0.71 -11.03
C VAL A 152 -10.03 -1.54 -9.96
N PRO A 153 -9.31 -2.02 -8.94
CA PRO A 153 -9.92 -2.61 -7.76
C PRO A 153 -10.86 -1.63 -7.07
N ASP A 154 -11.98 -2.13 -6.58
CA ASP A 154 -13.00 -1.31 -5.92
C ASP A 154 -12.47 -0.69 -4.61
N ILE A 155 -11.80 -1.50 -3.78
CA ILE A 155 -11.18 -1.06 -2.54
C ILE A 155 -9.82 -1.73 -2.37
N VAL A 156 -8.79 -0.92 -2.06
CA VAL A 156 -7.46 -1.40 -1.65
C VAL A 156 -7.12 -0.83 -0.28
N LEU A 157 -6.72 -1.69 0.64
CA LEU A 157 -6.31 -1.32 1.98
C LEU A 157 -4.78 -1.22 2.07
N PHE A 158 -4.30 -0.11 2.60
CA PHE A 158 -2.88 0.18 2.79
C PHE A 158 -2.53 0.30 4.26
N LEU A 159 -1.39 -0.23 4.62
CA LEU A 159 -0.76 -0.04 5.93
C LEU A 159 0.64 0.53 5.72
N ASN A 160 0.89 1.72 6.27
CA ASN A 160 2.16 2.43 6.13
C ASN A 160 2.60 2.63 4.65
N GLY A 161 1.63 2.76 3.74
CA GLY A 161 1.88 2.93 2.31
C GLY A 161 2.06 1.64 1.52
N LEU A 162 2.00 0.47 2.17
CA LEU A 162 2.07 -0.85 1.54
C LEU A 162 0.66 -1.44 1.35
N PRO A 163 0.29 -1.93 0.17
CA PRO A 163 -1.01 -2.58 -0.04
C PRO A 163 -1.04 -3.93 0.67
N ILE A 164 -2.06 -4.15 1.50
CA ILE A 164 -2.21 -5.37 2.30
C ILE A 164 -3.45 -6.20 1.94
N VAL A 165 -4.47 -5.57 1.39
CA VAL A 165 -5.73 -6.21 0.95
C VAL A 165 -6.23 -5.54 -0.32
N VAL A 166 -6.78 -6.37 -1.23
CA VAL A 166 -7.41 -5.94 -2.48
C VAL A 166 -8.79 -6.58 -2.58
#